data_a6067e84d5f482b0f46b247badfade09
#
_entry.id   a6067e84d5f482b0f46b247badfade09
#
_cell.length_a   1.000
_cell.length_b   1.000
_cell.length_c   1.000
_cell.angle_alpha   90.00
_cell.angle_beta   90.00
_cell.angle_gamma   90.00
#
_symmetry.space_group_name_H-M   'P 1'
#
loop_
_entity.id
_entity.type
_entity.pdbx_description
1 polymer ?
#
loop_
_entity_poly.entity_id
_entity_poly.type
_entity_poly.pdbx_seq_one_letter_code
_entity_poly.pdbx_strand_id
1 'polypeptide(L)'
;MTFLMTATPLSMHVMEKMSLSKTGLVIQFHVVAMFLPSLITGNLVKKFGHSNIMYAGVFLYSITIIASFFDQTYYNYMFALIFLGLGWNFLFISGTSLLVLTYKEEEKFKAQGLNDFIVYSVHATGSLSAGVLIVLTNWKMMNLICIPFFCLLYTSPSPRD
;
A
#
# COMPACT_ATOMS: atom_id res chain seq x y z
N MET A 1 0.36 3.74 -0.23
CA MET A 1 -0.91 3.01 -0.45
C MET A 1 -2.11 3.97 -0.52
N THR A 2 -2.47 4.67 0.54
CA THR A 2 -3.67 5.53 0.63
C THR A 2 -3.74 6.58 -0.49
N PHE A 3 -2.60 7.11 -0.89
CA PHE A 3 -2.46 8.03 -2.02
C PHE A 3 -3.08 7.48 -3.32
N LEU A 4 -2.71 6.27 -3.73
CA LEU A 4 -3.26 5.62 -4.93
C LEU A 4 -4.71 5.16 -4.72
N MET A 5 -5.03 4.61 -3.55
CA MET A 5 -6.39 4.20 -3.23
C MET A 5 -7.37 5.37 -3.33
N THR A 6 -7.01 6.57 -2.82
CA THR A 6 -7.87 7.76 -2.88
C THR A 6 -7.97 8.33 -4.30
N ALA A 7 -6.89 8.25 -5.09
CA ALA A 7 -6.90 8.70 -6.48
C ALA A 7 -7.73 7.80 -7.40
N THR A 8 -7.86 6.50 -7.09
CA THR A 8 -8.53 5.52 -7.95
C THR A 8 -9.98 5.86 -8.30
N PRO A 9 -10.87 6.22 -7.35
CA PRO A 9 -12.24 6.58 -7.67
C PRO A 9 -12.34 7.79 -8.60
N LEU A 10 -11.48 8.79 -8.41
CA LEU A 10 -11.44 9.97 -9.26
C LEU A 10 -10.95 9.61 -10.67
N SER A 11 -9.91 8.80 -10.78
CA SER A 11 -9.40 8.32 -12.06
C SER A 11 -10.45 7.49 -12.79
N MET A 12 -11.01 6.46 -12.17
CA MET A 12 -11.98 5.56 -12.80
C MET A 12 -13.30 6.23 -13.17
N HIS A 13 -13.89 6.98 -12.22
CA HIS A 13 -15.23 7.52 -12.41
C HIS A 13 -15.22 8.85 -13.15
N VAL A 14 -14.35 9.78 -12.78
CA VAL A 14 -14.34 11.13 -13.37
C VAL A 14 -13.59 11.18 -14.69
N MET A 15 -12.39 10.56 -14.75
CA MET A 15 -11.54 10.63 -15.95
C MET A 15 -11.95 9.57 -16.99
N GLU A 16 -12.08 8.30 -16.57
CA GLU A 16 -12.39 7.19 -17.48
C GLU A 16 -13.90 6.93 -17.62
N LYS A 17 -14.75 7.72 -16.94
CA LYS A 17 -16.23 7.65 -17.01
C LYS A 17 -16.78 6.25 -16.71
N MET A 18 -16.11 5.48 -15.88
CA MET A 18 -16.58 4.18 -15.43
C MET A 18 -17.75 4.34 -14.44
N SER A 19 -18.63 3.34 -14.38
CA SER A 19 -19.77 3.37 -13.43
C SER A 19 -19.30 3.33 -11.97
N LEU A 20 -20.03 3.98 -11.08
CA LEU A 20 -19.76 3.96 -9.63
C LEU A 20 -19.75 2.53 -9.07
N SER A 21 -20.60 1.64 -9.59
CA SER A 21 -20.63 0.24 -9.17
C SER A 21 -19.31 -0.47 -9.46
N LYS A 22 -18.73 -0.30 -10.67
CA LYS A 22 -17.41 -0.86 -11.02
C LYS A 22 -16.30 -0.28 -10.14
N THR A 23 -16.33 1.02 -9.93
CA THR A 23 -15.35 1.71 -9.06
C THR A 23 -15.44 1.20 -7.62
N GLY A 24 -16.66 1.07 -7.09
CA GLY A 24 -16.90 0.53 -5.75
C GLY A 24 -16.38 -0.90 -5.59
N LEU A 25 -16.60 -1.77 -6.58
CA LEU A 25 -16.06 -3.15 -6.57
C LEU A 25 -14.54 -3.17 -6.50
N VAL A 26 -13.84 -2.33 -7.27
CA VAL A 26 -12.37 -2.24 -7.24
C VAL A 26 -11.87 -1.88 -5.84
N ILE A 27 -12.50 -0.90 -5.19
CA ILE A 27 -12.12 -0.51 -3.82
C ILE A 27 -12.45 -1.63 -2.81
N GLN A 28 -13.59 -2.32 -2.95
CA GLN A 28 -13.94 -3.45 -2.08
C GLN A 28 -12.91 -4.58 -2.18
N PHE A 29 -12.52 -4.98 -3.39
CA PHE A 29 -11.49 -6.01 -3.58
C PHE A 29 -10.11 -5.57 -3.07
N HIS A 30 -9.77 -4.29 -3.21
CA HIS A 30 -8.58 -3.73 -2.58
C HIS A 30 -8.59 -3.89 -1.06
N VAL A 31 -9.70 -3.51 -0.41
CA VAL A 31 -9.86 -3.63 1.06
C VAL A 31 -9.81 -5.10 1.49
N VAL A 32 -10.44 -6.01 0.76
CA VAL A 32 -10.33 -7.45 1.01
C VAL A 32 -8.87 -7.91 0.91
N ALA A 33 -8.13 -7.47 -0.12
CA ALA A 33 -6.72 -7.78 -0.30
C ALA A 33 -5.81 -7.18 0.79
N MET A 34 -6.22 -6.07 1.42
CA MET A 34 -5.51 -5.50 2.57
C MET A 34 -5.64 -6.34 3.83
N PHE A 35 -6.81 -6.92 4.10
CA PHE A 35 -7.11 -7.52 5.40
C PHE A 35 -7.18 -9.05 5.38
N LEU A 36 -7.77 -9.66 4.36
CA LEU A 36 -7.94 -11.12 4.32
C LEU A 36 -6.59 -11.89 4.42
N PRO A 37 -5.50 -11.47 3.76
CA PRO A 37 -4.24 -12.18 3.86
C PRO A 37 -3.60 -12.12 5.24
N SER A 38 -3.98 -11.18 6.12
CA SER A 38 -3.43 -11.08 7.48
C SER A 38 -3.65 -12.34 8.31
N LEU A 39 -4.66 -13.16 7.96
CA LEU A 39 -4.90 -14.45 8.58
C LEU A 39 -3.71 -15.43 8.42
N ILE A 40 -2.95 -15.29 7.35
CA ILE A 40 -1.81 -16.15 7.01
C ILE A 40 -0.46 -15.41 7.06
N THR A 41 -0.45 -14.09 6.87
CA THR A 41 0.78 -13.29 6.78
C THR A 41 1.63 -13.41 8.04
N GLY A 42 1.04 -13.47 9.23
CA GLY A 42 1.77 -13.70 10.47
C GLY A 42 2.54 -15.04 10.48
N ASN A 43 1.95 -16.09 9.92
CA ASN A 43 2.63 -17.40 9.79
C ASN A 43 3.72 -17.36 8.70
N LEU A 44 3.51 -16.61 7.62
CA LEU A 44 4.53 -16.40 6.59
C LEU A 44 5.74 -15.66 7.14
N VAL A 45 5.52 -14.62 7.96
CA VAL A 45 6.59 -13.88 8.65
C VAL A 45 7.39 -14.81 9.57
N LYS A 46 6.72 -15.66 10.36
CA LYS A 46 7.40 -16.66 11.21
C LYS A 46 8.22 -17.67 10.41
N LYS A 47 7.77 -18.07 9.22
CA LYS A 47 8.41 -19.09 8.39
C LYS A 47 9.55 -18.55 7.54
N PHE A 48 9.39 -17.36 6.97
CA PHE A 48 10.31 -16.78 5.97
C PHE A 48 11.10 -15.58 6.46
N GLY A 49 10.81 -15.09 7.68
CA GLY A 49 11.43 -13.87 8.24
C GLY A 49 10.73 -12.58 7.78
N HIS A 50 10.93 -11.52 8.57
CA HIS A 50 10.31 -10.20 8.32
C HIS A 50 10.78 -9.60 6.99
N SER A 51 12.11 -9.62 6.74
CA SER A 51 12.72 -9.01 5.57
C SER A 51 12.20 -9.59 4.26
N ASN A 52 12.09 -10.92 4.16
CA ASN A 52 11.64 -11.58 2.93
C ASN A 52 10.17 -11.24 2.61
N ILE A 53 9.31 -11.16 3.62
CA ILE A 53 7.91 -10.77 3.43
C ILE A 53 7.81 -9.27 3.09
N MET A 54 8.65 -8.42 3.65
CA MET A 54 8.72 -7.00 3.25
C MET A 54 9.16 -6.85 1.79
N TYR A 55 10.19 -7.60 1.33
CA TYR A 55 10.59 -7.59 -0.08
C TYR A 55 9.49 -8.09 -1.01
N ALA A 56 8.75 -9.12 -0.61
CA ALA A 56 7.57 -9.57 -1.35
C ALA A 56 6.51 -8.46 -1.44
N GLY A 57 6.30 -7.70 -0.37
CA GLY A 57 5.39 -6.53 -0.38
C GLY A 57 5.84 -5.43 -1.33
N VAL A 58 7.15 -5.10 -1.35
CA VAL A 58 7.73 -4.13 -2.28
C VAL A 58 7.60 -4.61 -3.73
N PHE A 59 7.82 -5.91 -3.98
CA PHE A 59 7.64 -6.51 -5.30
C PHE A 59 6.18 -6.39 -5.80
N LEU A 60 5.19 -6.66 -4.94
CA LEU A 60 3.77 -6.48 -5.28
C LEU A 60 3.43 -5.02 -5.61
N TYR A 61 4.02 -4.06 -4.88
CA TYR A 61 3.89 -2.65 -5.21
C TYR A 61 4.52 -2.30 -6.57
N SER A 62 5.65 -2.91 -6.91
CA SER A 62 6.27 -2.72 -8.23
C SER A 62 5.35 -3.20 -9.36
N ILE A 63 4.64 -4.32 -9.16
CA ILE A 63 3.62 -4.79 -10.11
C ILE A 63 2.50 -3.75 -10.29
N THR A 64 2.03 -3.12 -9.21
CA THR A 64 1.03 -2.05 -9.28
C THR A 64 1.50 -0.89 -10.16
N ILE A 65 2.75 -0.45 -9.99
CA ILE A 65 3.33 0.62 -10.81
C ILE A 65 3.41 0.20 -12.27
N ILE A 66 3.92 -1.00 -12.55
CA ILE A 66 4.04 -1.52 -13.91
C ILE A 66 2.65 -1.60 -14.57
N ALA A 67 1.64 -2.08 -13.85
CA ALA A 67 0.27 -2.14 -14.35
C ALA A 67 -0.28 -0.76 -14.76
N SER A 68 0.16 0.32 -14.12
CA SER A 68 -0.29 1.68 -14.46
C SER A 68 0.16 2.18 -15.84
N PHE A 69 1.17 1.54 -16.44
CA PHE A 69 1.65 1.89 -17.79
C PHE A 69 0.84 1.25 -18.91
N PHE A 70 0.02 0.25 -18.60
CA PHE A 70 -0.91 -0.35 -19.54
C PHE A 70 -2.21 0.46 -19.67
N ASP A 71 -3.13 -0.01 -20.53
CA ASP A 71 -4.40 0.67 -20.75
C ASP A 71 -5.23 0.78 -19.48
N GLN A 72 -5.91 1.92 -19.32
CA GLN A 72 -6.72 2.25 -18.13
C GLN A 72 -8.08 1.51 -18.18
N THR A 73 -8.03 0.17 -18.22
CA THR A 73 -9.23 -0.68 -18.24
C THR A 73 -9.68 -1.02 -16.80
N TYR A 74 -10.96 -1.41 -16.67
CA TYR A 74 -11.52 -1.90 -15.40
C TYR A 74 -10.67 -3.00 -14.78
N TYR A 75 -10.26 -3.99 -15.58
CA TYR A 75 -9.45 -5.11 -15.07
C TYR A 75 -8.07 -4.68 -14.63
N ASN A 76 -7.46 -3.73 -15.32
CA ASN A 76 -6.15 -3.22 -14.94
C ASN A 76 -6.21 -2.49 -13.59
N TYR A 77 -7.20 -1.63 -13.37
CA TYR A 77 -7.44 -1.03 -12.04
C TYR A 77 -7.68 -2.09 -10.97
N MET A 78 -8.50 -3.10 -11.27
CA MET A 78 -8.80 -4.19 -10.33
C MET A 78 -7.53 -4.91 -9.89
N PHE A 79 -6.71 -5.37 -10.83
CA PHE A 79 -5.46 -6.08 -10.54
C PHE A 79 -4.45 -5.16 -9.82
N ALA A 80 -4.26 -3.93 -10.30
CA ALA A 80 -3.35 -2.97 -9.68
C ALA A 80 -3.72 -2.73 -8.21
N LEU A 81 -4.99 -2.54 -7.90
CA LEU A 81 -5.46 -2.28 -6.53
C LEU A 81 -5.39 -3.53 -5.64
N ILE A 82 -5.64 -4.73 -6.18
CA ILE A 82 -5.45 -5.98 -5.43
C ILE A 82 -3.97 -6.14 -5.05
N PHE A 83 -3.04 -5.97 -5.97
CA PHE A 83 -1.60 -6.05 -5.66
C PHE A 83 -1.15 -4.95 -4.70
N LEU A 84 -1.70 -3.75 -4.82
CA LEU A 84 -1.47 -2.66 -3.88
C LEU A 84 -1.92 -3.04 -2.46
N GLY A 85 -3.09 -3.66 -2.32
CA GLY A 85 -3.62 -4.12 -1.04
C GLY A 85 -2.78 -5.24 -0.41
N LEU A 86 -2.42 -6.25 -1.20
CA LEU A 86 -1.56 -7.36 -0.77
C LEU A 86 -0.18 -6.85 -0.34
N GLY A 87 0.43 -5.98 -1.14
CA GLY A 87 1.73 -5.38 -0.82
C GLY A 87 1.70 -4.59 0.48
N TRP A 88 0.63 -3.80 0.69
CA TRP A 88 0.45 -3.10 1.96
C TRP A 88 0.31 -4.05 3.14
N ASN A 89 -0.48 -5.12 3.02
CA ASN A 89 -0.64 -6.13 4.07
C ASN A 89 0.73 -6.70 4.49
N PHE A 90 1.54 -7.11 3.53
CA PHE A 90 2.85 -7.70 3.80
C PHE A 90 3.80 -6.70 4.48
N LEU A 91 3.86 -5.46 3.99
CA LEU A 91 4.71 -4.42 4.59
C LEU A 91 4.22 -4.03 5.98
N PHE A 92 2.92 -3.84 6.17
CA PHE A 92 2.35 -3.39 7.44
C PHE A 92 2.48 -4.46 8.53
N ILE A 93 2.10 -5.71 8.25
CA ILE A 93 2.18 -6.80 9.23
C ILE A 93 3.64 -7.10 9.58
N SER A 94 4.53 -7.16 8.58
CA SER A 94 5.96 -7.42 8.83
C SER A 94 6.61 -6.27 9.59
N GLY A 95 6.32 -5.02 9.22
CA GLY A 95 6.87 -3.84 9.88
C GLY A 95 6.41 -3.69 11.33
N THR A 96 5.11 -3.86 11.59
CA THR A 96 4.57 -3.78 12.95
C THR A 96 5.04 -4.95 13.83
N SER A 97 5.17 -6.16 13.29
CA SER A 97 5.71 -7.30 14.05
C SER A 97 7.21 -7.15 14.32
N LEU A 98 7.97 -6.54 13.40
CA LEU A 98 9.38 -6.22 13.63
C LEU A 98 9.54 -5.15 14.72
N LEU A 99 8.68 -4.12 14.72
CA LEU A 99 8.69 -3.08 15.76
C LEU A 99 8.54 -3.67 17.16
N VAL A 100 7.74 -4.72 17.32
CA VAL A 100 7.56 -5.41 18.61
C VAL A 100 8.88 -5.96 19.18
N LEU A 101 9.84 -6.30 18.33
CA LEU A 101 11.15 -6.82 18.74
C LEU A 101 12.13 -5.72 19.19
N THR A 102 11.80 -4.44 18.99
CA THR A 102 12.74 -3.32 19.21
C THR A 102 12.53 -2.59 20.53
N TYR A 103 11.39 -2.77 21.21
CA TYR A 103 11.07 -2.06 22.46
C TYR A 103 10.87 -3.03 23.64
N LYS A 104 11.04 -2.51 24.85
CA LYS A 104 10.73 -3.23 26.09
C LYS A 104 9.23 -3.16 26.38
N GLU A 105 8.73 -4.13 27.16
CA GLU A 105 7.29 -4.21 27.51
C GLU A 105 6.76 -2.92 28.14
N GLU A 106 7.57 -2.22 28.93
CA GLU A 106 7.24 -0.94 29.58
C GLU A 106 7.01 0.21 28.58
N GLU A 107 7.64 0.14 27.39
CA GLU A 107 7.58 1.17 26.34
C GLU A 107 6.55 0.85 25.26
N LYS A 108 5.92 -0.30 25.33
CA LYS A 108 5.03 -0.85 24.29
C LYS A 108 3.98 0.14 23.80
N PHE A 109 3.21 0.72 24.71
CA PHE A 109 2.13 1.64 24.34
C PHE A 109 2.66 2.93 23.71
N LYS A 110 3.80 3.44 24.16
CA LYS A 110 4.44 4.63 23.61
C LYS A 110 5.00 4.36 22.21
N ALA A 111 5.70 3.24 22.03
CA ALA A 111 6.28 2.86 20.74
C ALA A 111 5.21 2.59 19.69
N GLN A 112 4.17 1.82 20.03
CA GLN A 112 3.05 1.55 19.13
C GLN A 112 2.25 2.81 18.83
N GLY A 113 1.92 3.62 19.83
CA GLY A 113 1.19 4.87 19.61
C GLY A 113 1.94 5.86 18.72
N LEU A 114 3.27 5.95 18.87
CA LEU A 114 4.10 6.79 17.98
C LEU A 114 4.13 6.24 16.56
N ASN A 115 4.29 4.92 16.39
CA ASN A 115 4.22 4.28 15.08
C ASN A 115 2.88 4.56 14.38
N ASP A 116 1.78 4.36 15.06
CA ASP A 116 0.44 4.56 14.52
C ASP A 116 0.21 6.04 14.17
N PHE A 117 0.65 6.96 15.03
CA PHE A 117 0.57 8.39 14.75
C PHE A 117 1.31 8.76 13.47
N ILE A 118 2.54 8.26 13.28
CA ILE A 118 3.32 8.52 12.06
C ILE A 118 2.64 7.91 10.84
N VAL A 119 2.24 6.63 10.91
CA VAL A 119 1.59 5.93 9.79
C VAL A 119 0.32 6.63 9.36
N TYR A 120 -0.58 6.95 10.30
CA TYR A 120 -1.85 7.62 9.97
C TYR A 120 -1.67 9.07 9.55
N SER A 121 -0.67 9.80 10.07
CA SER A 121 -0.35 11.15 9.59
C SER A 121 0.13 11.14 8.14
N VAL A 122 0.99 10.19 7.77
CA VAL A 122 1.43 10.01 6.37
C VAL A 122 0.25 9.59 5.47
N HIS A 123 -0.64 8.72 5.96
CA HIS A 123 -1.85 8.32 5.23
C HIS A 123 -2.78 9.51 5.00
N ALA A 124 -3.03 10.33 6.01
CA ALA A 124 -3.89 11.51 5.90
C ALA A 124 -3.31 12.52 4.89
N THR A 125 -2.01 12.83 5.00
CA THR A 125 -1.32 13.71 4.06
C THR A 125 -1.37 13.16 2.64
N GLY A 126 -1.12 11.87 2.46
CA GLY A 126 -1.21 11.20 1.16
C GLY A 126 -2.61 11.26 0.57
N SER A 127 -3.65 11.03 1.38
CA SER A 127 -5.04 11.09 0.93
C SER A 127 -5.46 12.51 0.52
N LEU A 128 -5.11 13.52 1.32
CA LEU A 128 -5.42 14.91 1.01
C LEU A 128 -4.72 15.40 -0.27
N SER A 129 -3.45 15.04 -0.45
CA SER A 129 -2.70 15.42 -1.65
C SER A 129 -3.16 14.67 -2.91
N ALA A 130 -3.64 13.44 -2.78
CA ALA A 130 -4.08 12.61 -3.89
C ALA A 130 -5.22 13.24 -4.69
N GLY A 131 -6.20 13.83 -4.00
CA GLY A 131 -7.34 14.48 -4.64
C GLY A 131 -6.95 15.67 -5.53
N VAL A 132 -5.99 16.47 -5.09
CA VAL A 132 -5.46 17.59 -5.86
C VAL A 132 -4.60 17.10 -7.02
N LEU A 133 -3.66 16.21 -6.73
CA LEU A 133 -2.69 15.76 -7.72
C LEU A 133 -3.30 14.96 -8.87
N ILE A 134 -4.32 14.13 -8.61
CA ILE A 134 -4.97 13.36 -9.69
C ILE A 134 -5.68 14.28 -10.69
N VAL A 135 -6.26 15.40 -10.23
CA VAL A 135 -6.93 16.37 -11.10
C VAL A 135 -5.93 17.18 -11.94
N LEU A 136 -4.74 17.45 -11.37
CA LEU A 136 -3.67 18.17 -12.07
C LEU A 136 -2.81 17.27 -12.97
N THR A 137 -2.90 15.98 -12.80
CA THR A 137 -2.05 15.01 -13.52
C THR A 137 -2.92 13.89 -14.12
N ASN A 138 -2.45 12.67 -14.05
CA ASN A 138 -3.19 11.47 -14.47
C ASN A 138 -2.74 10.26 -13.64
N TRP A 139 -3.44 9.13 -13.83
CA TRP A 139 -3.17 7.88 -13.11
C TRP A 139 -1.72 7.40 -13.23
N LYS A 140 -1.10 7.51 -14.41
CA LYS A 140 0.30 7.11 -14.63
C LYS A 140 1.26 7.97 -13.81
N MET A 141 1.07 9.29 -13.82
CA MET A 141 1.89 10.23 -13.04
C MET A 141 1.74 9.99 -11.53
N MET A 142 0.54 9.69 -11.05
CA MET A 142 0.32 9.32 -9.64
C MET A 142 1.16 8.11 -9.22
N ASN A 143 1.24 7.09 -10.06
CA ASN A 143 2.07 5.91 -9.80
C ASN A 143 3.57 6.24 -9.89
N LEU A 144 4.01 7.08 -10.83
CA LEU A 144 5.40 7.53 -10.94
C LEU A 144 5.88 8.30 -9.71
N ILE A 145 5.03 9.15 -9.14
CA ILE A 145 5.32 9.89 -7.89
C ILE A 145 5.61 8.93 -6.72
N CYS A 146 5.08 7.71 -6.75
CA CYS A 146 5.35 6.72 -5.72
C CYS A 146 6.74 6.07 -5.82
N ILE A 147 7.41 6.10 -7.00
CA ILE A 147 8.69 5.41 -7.23
C ILE A 147 9.78 5.81 -6.22
N PRO A 148 10.05 7.10 -5.94
CA PRO A 148 11.09 7.49 -4.98
C PRO A 148 10.87 6.87 -3.59
N PHE A 149 9.62 6.76 -3.15
CA PHE A 149 9.29 6.15 -1.86
C PHE A 149 9.59 4.64 -1.84
N PHE A 150 9.41 3.94 -2.97
CA PHE A 150 9.78 2.52 -3.07
C PHE A 150 11.29 2.32 -3.11
N CYS A 151 12.01 3.20 -3.80
CA CYS A 151 13.48 3.18 -3.78
C CYS A 151 14.02 3.34 -2.35
N LEU A 152 13.43 4.24 -1.55
CA LEU A 152 13.78 4.40 -0.14
C LEU A 152 13.52 3.14 0.69
N LEU A 153 12.39 2.46 0.48
CA LEU A 153 12.09 1.20 1.16
C LEU A 153 13.06 0.08 0.78
N TYR A 154 13.47 0.02 -0.49
CA TYR A 154 14.41 -0.99 -0.97
C TYR A 154 15.85 -0.75 -0.47
N THR A 155 16.25 0.51 -0.34
CA THR A 155 17.62 0.90 0.09
C THR A 155 17.76 1.00 1.61
N SER A 156 16.66 0.92 2.37
CA SER A 156 16.73 0.85 3.83
C SER A 156 17.53 -0.39 4.26
N PRO A 157 18.46 -0.25 5.24
CA PRO A 157 19.18 -1.39 5.75
C PRO A 157 18.20 -2.45 6.25
N SER A 158 18.29 -3.66 5.68
CA SER A 158 17.49 -4.79 6.13
C SER A 158 17.82 -5.08 7.58
N PRO A 159 16.83 -5.18 8.47
CA PRO A 159 17.09 -5.70 9.81
C PRO A 159 17.65 -7.11 9.61
N ARG A 160 18.80 -7.38 10.20
CA ARG A 160 19.35 -8.74 10.23
C ARG A 160 18.44 -9.55 11.14
N ASP A 161 17.78 -10.53 10.56
CA ASP A 161 17.00 -11.54 11.30
C ASP A 161 17.90 -12.36 12.20
#